data_dd744a2d3e72a22260c357e69b490372
#
_entry.id   dd744a2d3e72a22260c357e69b490372
#
_cell.length_a   1.000
_cell.length_b   1.000
_cell.length_c   1.000
_cell.angle_alpha   90.00
_cell.angle_beta   90.00
_cell.angle_gamma   90.00
#
_symmetry.space_group_name_H-M   'P 1'
#
loop_
_entity.id
_entity.type
_entity.pdbx_description
1 polymer ?
#
loop_
_entity_poly.entity_id
_entity_poly.type
_entity_poly.pdbx_seq_one_letter_code
_entity_poly.pdbx_strand_id
1 'polypeptide(L)'
;LNELIDFNVSSDRSGNSQPVRGLLAIESGGRSGSIAWDGSGLPPHLIALDPAKRSAVTLASAIAEVIARSRHEGIPIDCVAVNVGPGSFTGIRIGVTTAKTLAYALSCRLIAVDALAVAAGILFDRQPAVATACVALNAYRQQLFVATWQRNDWQNAFQDNSHAAADEVWPAERWHNLAAITTDASVCFAAEPSVTRFRDDTDCAMPNCQSIAGTVQTLEITAEDVAQFAWRLVQHAHFVPALDCNPNYLRDSAAEEKLR
;
A
#
# COMPACT_ATOMS: atom_id res chain seq x y z
N LEU A 1 -7.59 -17.31 16.58
CA LEU A 1 -8.92 -17.14 15.94
C LEU A 1 -8.72 -16.24 14.74
N ASN A 2 -8.22 -16.83 13.64
CA ASN A 2 -8.10 -16.17 12.35
C ASN A 2 -9.45 -16.28 11.66
N GLU A 3 -10.30 -15.29 11.81
CA GLU A 3 -11.36 -15.09 10.83
C GLU A 3 -10.71 -14.40 9.63
N LEU A 4 -10.51 -15.18 8.58
CA LEU A 4 -10.26 -14.74 7.23
C LEU A 4 -11.26 -13.63 6.91
N ILE A 5 -10.76 -12.43 6.63
CA ILE A 5 -11.59 -11.37 6.07
C ILE A 5 -11.93 -11.84 4.65
N ASP A 6 -13.01 -12.56 4.52
CA ASP A 6 -13.65 -12.84 3.24
C ASP A 6 -14.09 -11.49 2.66
N PHE A 7 -13.33 -11.00 1.70
CA PHE A 7 -13.80 -9.93 0.81
C PHE A 7 -14.94 -10.48 -0.04
N ASN A 8 -16.10 -10.64 0.60
CA ASN A 8 -17.29 -11.08 -0.07
C ASN A 8 -17.73 -9.97 -1.02
N VAL A 9 -17.70 -10.25 -2.31
CA VAL A 9 -18.17 -9.38 -3.41
C VAL A 9 -19.65 -9.09 -3.18
N SER A 10 -19.95 -8.09 -2.36
CA SER A 10 -21.28 -7.51 -2.32
C SER A 10 -21.40 -6.60 -3.55
N SER A 11 -22.25 -6.99 -4.47
CA SER A 11 -22.64 -6.21 -5.66
C SER A 11 -22.70 -4.72 -5.33
N ASP A 12 -21.95 -3.93 -6.08
CA ASP A 12 -21.98 -2.47 -6.03
C ASP A 12 -23.44 -1.99 -6.14
N ARG A 13 -23.99 -1.51 -5.03
CA ARG A 13 -25.36 -0.98 -4.98
C ARG A 13 -25.47 0.41 -5.62
N SER A 14 -24.37 0.98 -6.10
CA SER A 14 -24.38 2.32 -6.74
C SER A 14 -24.97 2.29 -8.15
N GLY A 15 -25.14 1.12 -8.78
CA GLY A 15 -25.70 1.00 -10.12
C GLY A 15 -24.90 1.74 -11.20
N ASN A 16 -23.72 2.21 -10.89
CA ASN A 16 -22.90 2.99 -11.81
C ASN A 16 -22.11 2.08 -12.75
N SER A 17 -22.70 1.76 -13.88
CA SER A 17 -22.08 0.95 -14.95
C SER A 17 -21.07 1.72 -15.81
N GLN A 18 -20.86 3.01 -15.55
CA GLN A 18 -19.93 3.83 -16.33
C GLN A 18 -18.47 3.41 -16.05
N PRO A 19 -17.60 3.42 -17.08
CA PRO A 19 -16.19 3.13 -16.90
C PRO A 19 -15.53 4.17 -15.97
N VAL A 20 -14.50 3.75 -15.22
CA VAL A 20 -13.64 4.67 -14.47
C VAL A 20 -12.78 5.43 -15.48
N ARG A 21 -12.81 6.75 -15.45
CA ARG A 21 -12.00 7.64 -16.31
C ARG A 21 -10.93 8.37 -15.52
N GLY A 22 -11.19 8.66 -14.27
CA GLY A 22 -10.26 9.30 -13.36
C GLY A 22 -10.26 8.65 -11.99
N LEU A 23 -9.06 8.40 -11.47
CA LEU A 23 -8.79 7.76 -10.19
C LEU A 23 -7.96 8.69 -9.31
N LEU A 24 -8.41 8.92 -8.08
CA LEU A 24 -7.63 9.60 -7.05
C LEU A 24 -7.11 8.55 -6.08
N ALA A 25 -5.78 8.46 -5.94
CA ALA A 25 -5.13 7.55 -5.02
C ALA A 25 -4.56 8.27 -3.80
N ILE A 26 -4.64 7.62 -2.63
CA ILE A 26 -4.15 8.13 -1.36
C ILE A 26 -3.17 7.13 -0.76
N GLU A 27 -1.93 7.55 -0.56
CA GLU A 27 -0.93 6.87 0.24
C GLU A 27 -0.63 7.70 1.50
N SER A 28 -0.88 7.12 2.66
CA SER A 28 -0.65 7.80 3.95
C SER A 28 -0.13 6.85 5.03
N GLY A 29 0.10 5.60 4.68
CA GLY A 29 0.62 4.55 5.59
C GLY A 29 2.13 4.59 5.73
N GLY A 30 2.84 5.16 4.76
CA GLY A 30 4.29 5.32 4.76
C GLY A 30 4.77 6.53 5.57
N ARG A 31 6.09 6.76 5.56
CA ARG A 31 6.73 7.89 6.23
C ARG A 31 6.43 9.22 5.52
N SER A 32 6.38 9.19 4.20
CA SER A 32 6.07 10.32 3.34
C SER A 32 4.76 10.00 2.63
N GLY A 33 3.68 10.66 3.06
CA GLY A 33 2.39 10.48 2.39
C GLY A 33 2.39 11.13 0.99
N SER A 34 1.49 10.70 0.15
CA SER A 34 1.28 11.28 -1.18
C SER A 34 -0.16 11.12 -1.67
N ILE A 35 -0.52 11.91 -2.66
CA ILE A 35 -1.76 11.79 -3.42
C ILE A 35 -1.40 11.74 -4.89
N ALA A 36 -2.11 10.91 -5.64
CA ALA A 36 -2.02 10.91 -7.10
C ALA A 36 -3.41 11.04 -7.72
N TRP A 37 -3.45 11.73 -8.84
CA TRP A 37 -4.59 11.69 -9.75
C TRP A 37 -4.13 11.10 -11.07
N ASP A 38 -4.83 10.09 -11.50
CA ASP A 38 -4.59 9.41 -12.76
C ASP A 38 -5.85 9.49 -13.61
N GLY A 39 -5.80 10.30 -14.65
CA GLY A 39 -6.87 10.47 -15.62
C GLY A 39 -6.56 9.68 -16.89
N SER A 40 -7.54 8.95 -17.40
CA SER A 40 -7.39 8.12 -18.61
C SER A 40 -6.76 8.89 -19.77
N GLY A 41 -5.58 8.44 -20.20
CA GLY A 41 -4.83 9.02 -21.31
C GLY A 41 -3.93 10.21 -20.96
N LEU A 42 -3.82 10.58 -19.68
CA LEU A 42 -2.92 11.64 -19.20
C LEU A 42 -1.82 11.03 -18.31
N PRO A 43 -0.65 11.69 -18.21
CA PRO A 43 0.34 11.31 -17.22
C PRO A 43 -0.21 11.47 -15.79
N PRO A 44 0.10 10.53 -14.86
CA PRO A 44 -0.29 10.69 -13.48
C PRO A 44 0.21 12.00 -12.86
N HIS A 45 -0.61 12.63 -12.04
CA HIS A 45 -0.25 13.83 -11.29
C HIS A 45 -0.03 13.48 -9.82
N LEU A 46 1.24 13.38 -9.42
CA LEU A 46 1.66 13.00 -8.07
C LEU A 46 1.96 14.24 -7.23
N ILE A 47 1.41 14.30 -6.02
CA ILE A 47 1.66 15.34 -5.03
C ILE A 47 2.21 14.67 -3.77
N ALA A 48 3.48 14.91 -3.45
CA ALA A 48 4.07 14.49 -2.21
C ALA A 48 3.57 15.38 -1.05
N LEU A 49 3.23 14.75 0.08
CA LEU A 49 2.84 15.48 1.29
C LEU A 49 4.10 15.90 2.07
N ASP A 50 4.09 17.12 2.59
CA ASP A 50 5.20 17.63 3.41
C ASP A 50 5.23 16.90 4.77
N PRO A 51 6.26 16.09 5.06
CA PRO A 51 6.34 15.33 6.31
C PRO A 51 6.56 16.21 7.54
N ALA A 52 6.97 17.48 7.37
CA ALA A 52 7.14 18.44 8.45
C ALA A 52 5.83 19.08 8.91
N LYS A 53 4.77 18.95 8.13
CA LYS A 53 3.44 19.50 8.43
C LYS A 53 2.48 18.42 8.91
N ARG A 54 1.42 18.84 9.61
CA ARG A 54 0.34 17.89 10.01
C ARG A 54 -0.31 17.28 8.78
N SER A 55 -0.29 15.95 8.68
CA SER A 55 -0.77 15.18 7.53
C SER A 55 -2.19 15.57 7.09
N ALA A 56 -3.10 15.85 8.01
CA ALA A 56 -4.48 16.23 7.66
C ALA A 56 -4.56 17.56 6.89
N VAL A 57 -3.68 18.54 7.18
CA VAL A 57 -3.70 19.86 6.50
C VAL A 57 -3.12 19.73 5.10
N THR A 58 -1.99 19.05 4.95
CA THR A 58 -1.34 18.85 3.66
C THR A 58 -2.18 17.97 2.74
N LEU A 59 -2.85 16.96 3.30
CA LEU A 59 -3.75 16.08 2.58
C LEU A 59 -4.94 16.86 1.99
N ALA A 60 -5.57 17.73 2.77
CA ALA A 60 -6.69 18.54 2.29
C ALA A 60 -6.29 19.49 1.14
N SER A 61 -5.12 20.12 1.24
CA SER A 61 -4.61 21.00 0.18
C SER A 61 -4.31 20.24 -1.11
N ALA A 62 -3.68 19.08 -1.00
CA ALA A 62 -3.36 18.23 -2.14
C ALA A 62 -4.64 17.67 -2.82
N ILE A 63 -5.65 17.29 -2.04
CA ILE A 63 -6.95 16.87 -2.56
C ILE A 63 -7.61 18.03 -3.35
N ALA A 64 -7.60 19.25 -2.80
CA ALA A 64 -8.18 20.41 -3.47
C ALA A 64 -7.47 20.68 -4.81
N GLU A 65 -6.15 20.54 -4.88
CA GLU A 65 -5.38 20.67 -6.11
C GLU A 65 -5.74 19.58 -7.12
N VAL A 66 -5.83 18.32 -6.71
CA VAL A 66 -6.26 17.21 -7.56
C VAL A 66 -7.67 17.43 -8.11
N ILE A 67 -8.62 17.87 -7.29
CA ILE A 67 -9.98 18.16 -7.73
C ILE A 67 -9.99 19.31 -8.75
N ALA A 68 -9.19 20.35 -8.54
CA ALA A 68 -9.05 21.45 -9.49
C ALA A 68 -8.46 20.97 -10.82
N ARG A 69 -7.45 20.11 -10.78
CA ARG A 69 -6.83 19.51 -11.97
C ARG A 69 -7.83 18.65 -12.74
N SER A 70 -8.53 17.75 -12.06
CA SER A 70 -9.57 16.90 -12.65
C SER A 70 -10.64 17.72 -13.39
N ARG A 71 -11.09 18.83 -12.78
CA ARG A 71 -12.04 19.74 -13.39
C ARG A 71 -11.47 20.45 -14.62
N HIS A 72 -10.21 20.89 -14.54
CA HIS A 72 -9.52 21.56 -15.65
C HIS A 72 -9.40 20.66 -16.88
N GLU A 73 -9.03 19.41 -16.65
CA GLU A 73 -8.88 18.40 -17.71
C GLU A 73 -10.23 17.82 -18.20
N GLY A 74 -11.33 18.12 -17.52
CA GLY A 74 -12.66 17.59 -17.86
C GLY A 74 -12.81 16.09 -17.61
N ILE A 75 -11.93 15.49 -16.81
CA ILE A 75 -11.97 14.07 -16.44
C ILE A 75 -12.37 13.98 -14.96
N PRO A 76 -13.59 13.52 -14.64
CA PRO A 76 -14.05 13.43 -13.26
C PRO A 76 -13.29 12.37 -12.47
N ILE A 77 -13.30 12.51 -11.14
CA ILE A 77 -12.85 11.47 -10.23
C ILE A 77 -14.01 10.47 -10.07
N ASP A 78 -13.95 9.37 -10.80
CA ASP A 78 -14.96 8.30 -10.79
C ASP A 78 -14.63 7.21 -9.75
N CYS A 79 -13.40 7.23 -9.22
CA CYS A 79 -12.92 6.27 -8.22
C CYS A 79 -11.91 6.90 -7.27
N VAL A 80 -11.99 6.53 -5.99
CA VAL A 80 -10.94 6.79 -5.00
C VAL A 80 -10.28 5.47 -4.63
N ALA A 81 -8.96 5.42 -4.62
CA ALA A 81 -8.19 4.30 -4.12
C ALA A 81 -7.41 4.72 -2.87
N VAL A 82 -7.32 3.84 -1.89
CA VAL A 82 -6.60 4.14 -0.65
C VAL A 82 -5.81 2.94 -0.17
N ASN A 83 -4.56 3.19 0.22
CA ASN A 83 -3.79 2.21 0.98
C ASN A 83 -4.42 2.03 2.36
N VAL A 84 -4.92 0.82 2.62
CA VAL A 84 -5.55 0.46 3.90
C VAL A 84 -4.55 -0.11 4.90
N GLY A 85 -3.29 -0.28 4.54
CA GLY A 85 -2.23 -0.85 5.36
C GLY A 85 -1.69 -2.18 4.83
N PRO A 86 -0.79 -2.80 5.60
CA PRO A 86 -0.27 -2.33 6.89
C PRO A 86 0.65 -1.11 6.78
N GLY A 87 0.81 -0.37 7.89
CA GLY A 87 1.66 0.81 7.93
C GLY A 87 1.43 1.67 9.18
N SER A 88 1.69 2.97 9.08
CA SER A 88 1.46 3.94 10.16
C SER A 88 0.00 3.97 10.59
N PHE A 89 -0.27 3.58 11.84
CA PHE A 89 -1.62 3.54 12.41
C PHE A 89 -2.42 4.86 12.25
N THR A 90 -1.78 5.98 12.54
CA THR A 90 -2.41 7.30 12.40
C THR A 90 -2.59 7.67 10.91
N GLY A 91 -1.57 7.41 10.11
CA GLY A 91 -1.61 7.71 8.67
C GLY A 91 -2.73 6.95 7.97
N ILE A 92 -2.80 5.64 8.17
CA ILE A 92 -3.84 4.79 7.55
C ILE A 92 -5.25 5.26 7.95
N ARG A 93 -5.48 5.58 9.23
CA ARG A 93 -6.78 6.12 9.67
C ARG A 93 -7.16 7.40 8.97
N ILE A 94 -6.22 8.33 8.84
CA ILE A 94 -6.45 9.59 8.12
C ILE A 94 -6.79 9.31 6.67
N GLY A 95 -6.00 8.47 5.99
CA GLY A 95 -6.21 8.12 4.58
C GLY A 95 -7.57 7.46 4.34
N VAL A 96 -7.87 6.39 5.08
CA VAL A 96 -9.13 5.65 4.95
C VAL A 96 -10.35 6.53 5.24
N THR A 97 -10.31 7.33 6.33
CA THR A 97 -11.40 8.25 6.65
C THR A 97 -11.60 9.28 5.54
N THR A 98 -10.52 9.83 5.01
CA THR A 98 -10.55 10.79 3.90
C THR A 98 -11.11 10.15 2.64
N ALA A 99 -10.66 8.95 2.28
CA ALA A 99 -11.14 8.22 1.10
C ALA A 99 -12.64 7.92 1.17
N LYS A 100 -13.12 7.45 2.34
CA LYS A 100 -14.56 7.22 2.59
C LYS A 100 -15.38 8.51 2.41
N THR A 101 -14.89 9.62 2.98
CA THR A 101 -15.54 10.93 2.87
C THR A 101 -15.59 11.43 1.43
N LEU A 102 -14.48 11.28 0.68
CA LEU A 102 -14.42 11.66 -0.73
C LEU A 102 -15.33 10.78 -1.59
N ALA A 103 -15.32 9.46 -1.40
CA ALA A 103 -16.17 8.55 -2.14
C ALA A 103 -17.66 8.90 -1.94
N TYR A 104 -18.05 9.23 -0.70
CA TYR A 104 -19.39 9.71 -0.40
C TYR A 104 -19.70 11.07 -1.05
N ALA A 105 -18.82 12.06 -0.86
CA ALA A 105 -19.05 13.44 -1.33
C ALA A 105 -19.04 13.56 -2.86
N LEU A 106 -18.24 12.75 -3.55
CA LEU A 106 -18.14 12.72 -5.02
C LEU A 106 -19.08 11.68 -5.64
N SER A 107 -19.80 10.89 -4.82
CA SER A 107 -20.64 9.79 -5.28
C SER A 107 -19.88 8.85 -6.23
N CYS A 108 -18.62 8.54 -5.90
CA CYS A 108 -17.74 7.71 -6.70
C CYS A 108 -17.39 6.38 -5.99
N ARG A 109 -16.82 5.46 -6.75
CA ARG A 109 -16.41 4.15 -6.25
C ARG A 109 -15.20 4.25 -5.34
N LEU A 110 -14.99 3.24 -4.49
CA LEU A 110 -13.87 3.14 -3.57
C LEU A 110 -13.14 1.80 -3.76
N ILE A 111 -11.81 1.85 -3.72
CA ILE A 111 -10.93 0.68 -3.75
C ILE A 111 -10.03 0.73 -2.53
N ALA A 112 -10.01 -0.38 -1.79
CA ALA A 112 -9.05 -0.64 -0.73
C ALA A 112 -7.84 -1.37 -1.31
N VAL A 113 -6.63 -0.88 -1.01
CA VAL A 113 -5.40 -1.44 -1.55
C VAL A 113 -4.48 -1.85 -0.41
N ASP A 114 -3.97 -3.07 -0.45
CA ASP A 114 -3.01 -3.59 0.52
C ASP A 114 -1.59 -3.11 0.23
N ALA A 115 -0.89 -2.61 1.25
CA ALA A 115 0.46 -2.04 1.12
C ALA A 115 1.51 -3.08 0.70
N LEU A 116 1.44 -4.30 1.25
CA LEU A 116 2.42 -5.35 0.96
C LEU A 116 2.21 -5.92 -0.45
N ALA A 117 0.95 -5.99 -0.91
CA ALA A 117 0.64 -6.37 -2.28
C ALA A 117 1.13 -5.33 -3.30
N VAL A 118 1.02 -4.03 -2.99
CA VAL A 118 1.61 -2.95 -3.81
C VAL A 118 3.13 -3.06 -3.83
N ALA A 119 3.77 -3.26 -2.67
CA ALA A 119 5.21 -3.43 -2.58
C ALA A 119 5.72 -4.60 -3.43
N ALA A 120 5.02 -5.73 -3.41
CA ALA A 120 5.33 -6.87 -4.28
C ALA A 120 5.17 -6.52 -5.76
N GLY A 121 4.12 -5.78 -6.12
CA GLY A 121 3.88 -5.30 -7.48
C GLY A 121 5.00 -4.42 -8.01
N ILE A 122 5.44 -3.44 -7.21
CA ILE A 122 6.59 -2.59 -7.56
C ILE A 122 7.82 -3.44 -7.88
N LEU A 123 8.09 -4.46 -7.07
CA LEU A 123 9.23 -5.34 -7.27
C LEU A 123 9.08 -6.18 -8.55
N PHE A 124 7.91 -6.76 -8.77
CA PHE A 124 7.63 -7.55 -9.97
C PHE A 124 7.70 -6.72 -11.26
N ASP A 125 7.24 -5.48 -11.24
CA ASP A 125 7.29 -4.59 -12.40
C ASP A 125 8.73 -4.15 -12.70
N ARG A 126 9.55 -3.89 -11.67
CA ARG A 126 10.97 -3.53 -11.82
C ARG A 126 11.85 -4.71 -12.25
N GLN A 127 11.46 -5.93 -11.89
CA GLN A 127 12.25 -7.13 -12.12
C GLN A 127 11.41 -8.28 -12.71
N PRO A 128 11.23 -8.32 -14.03
CA PRO A 128 10.42 -9.34 -14.69
C PRO A 128 10.88 -10.79 -14.43
N ALA A 129 12.19 -11.00 -14.16
CA ALA A 129 12.76 -12.33 -13.92
C ALA A 129 12.49 -12.87 -12.49
N VAL A 130 12.06 -12.02 -11.55
CA VAL A 130 11.77 -12.45 -10.17
C VAL A 130 10.46 -13.23 -10.14
N ALA A 131 10.52 -14.46 -9.60
CA ALA A 131 9.37 -15.32 -9.39
C ALA A 131 8.74 -15.12 -8.00
N THR A 132 9.56 -14.81 -6.99
CA THR A 132 9.13 -14.65 -5.60
C THR A 132 9.58 -13.31 -5.05
N ALA A 133 8.63 -12.51 -4.57
CA ALA A 133 8.85 -11.26 -3.89
C ALA A 133 8.66 -11.43 -2.37
N CYS A 134 9.70 -11.19 -1.59
CA CYS A 134 9.64 -11.10 -0.14
C CYS A 134 9.76 -9.62 0.27
N VAL A 135 8.65 -9.02 0.67
CA VAL A 135 8.55 -7.58 0.93
C VAL A 135 8.36 -7.30 2.42
N ALA A 136 8.95 -6.20 2.89
CA ALA A 136 8.86 -5.82 4.28
C ALA A 136 8.64 -4.31 4.47
N LEU A 137 7.72 -3.96 5.36
CA LEU A 137 7.44 -2.60 5.81
C LEU A 137 7.71 -2.49 7.32
N ASN A 138 8.03 -1.30 7.78
CA ASN A 138 8.36 -1.08 9.18
C ASN A 138 7.11 -1.17 10.07
N ALA A 139 7.09 -2.12 11.00
CA ALA A 139 6.07 -2.23 12.04
C ALA A 139 6.50 -1.57 13.37
N TYR A 140 7.62 -0.80 13.36
CA TYR A 140 8.26 -0.20 14.53
C TYR A 140 8.75 -1.23 15.58
N ARG A 141 9.51 -0.79 16.57
CA ARG A 141 10.02 -1.64 17.68
C ARG A 141 10.76 -2.89 17.19
N GLN A 142 11.58 -2.77 16.16
CA GLN A 142 12.34 -3.88 15.56
C GLN A 142 11.46 -5.03 15.01
N GLN A 143 10.24 -4.69 14.62
CA GLN A 143 9.33 -5.60 13.93
C GLN A 143 9.04 -5.09 12.51
N LEU A 144 8.70 -6.02 11.63
CA LEU A 144 8.37 -5.77 10.23
C LEU A 144 7.02 -6.41 9.91
N PHE A 145 6.21 -5.72 9.12
CA PHE A 145 5.13 -6.32 8.36
C PHE A 145 5.74 -6.98 7.14
N VAL A 146 5.50 -8.25 6.93
CA VAL A 146 6.14 -9.05 5.89
C VAL A 146 5.09 -9.82 5.10
N ALA A 147 5.24 -9.85 3.78
CA ALA A 147 4.52 -10.76 2.91
C ALA A 147 5.48 -11.40 1.90
N THR A 148 5.18 -12.65 1.54
CA THR A 148 5.88 -13.37 0.48
C THR A 148 4.89 -13.74 -0.61
N TRP A 149 5.11 -13.21 -1.81
CA TRP A 149 4.26 -13.40 -2.96
C TRP A 149 4.96 -14.20 -4.04
N GLN A 150 4.31 -15.24 -4.55
CA GLN A 150 4.66 -15.80 -5.85
C GLN A 150 4.06 -14.90 -6.94
N ARG A 151 4.79 -14.66 -8.02
CA ARG A 151 4.32 -13.79 -9.13
C ARG A 151 2.97 -14.22 -9.68
N ASN A 152 2.79 -15.52 -9.91
CA ASN A 152 1.54 -16.05 -10.46
C ASN A 152 0.38 -15.85 -9.50
N ASP A 153 0.58 -16.09 -8.19
CA ASP A 153 -0.45 -15.90 -7.19
C ASP A 153 -0.83 -14.43 -7.04
N TRP A 154 0.17 -13.54 -7.08
CA TRP A 154 -0.05 -12.10 -7.08
C TRP A 154 -0.86 -11.63 -8.30
N GLN A 155 -0.58 -12.18 -9.49
CA GLN A 155 -1.36 -11.88 -10.70
C GLN A 155 -2.78 -12.43 -10.63
N ASN A 156 -2.97 -13.63 -10.11
CA ASN A 156 -4.28 -14.27 -9.96
C ASN A 156 -5.14 -13.58 -8.89
N ALA A 157 -4.55 -12.99 -7.86
CA ALA A 157 -5.25 -12.28 -6.81
C ALA A 157 -6.15 -11.14 -7.34
N PHE A 158 -5.82 -10.55 -8.49
CA PHE A 158 -6.70 -9.59 -9.16
C PHE A 158 -7.94 -10.21 -9.77
N GLN A 159 -7.89 -11.48 -10.18
CA GLN A 159 -9.02 -12.17 -10.81
C GLN A 159 -10.01 -12.67 -9.75
N ASP A 160 -9.50 -13.27 -8.68
CA ASP A 160 -10.30 -13.99 -7.70
C ASP A 160 -10.62 -13.17 -6.43
N ASN A 161 -10.09 -11.95 -6.33
CA ASN A 161 -10.09 -11.14 -5.11
C ASN A 161 -9.56 -11.92 -3.89
N SER A 162 -8.64 -12.85 -4.13
CA SER A 162 -8.04 -13.68 -3.10
C SER A 162 -6.77 -13.01 -2.56
N HIS A 163 -6.62 -13.01 -1.24
CA HIS A 163 -5.37 -12.61 -0.60
C HIS A 163 -4.50 -13.87 -0.48
N ALA A 164 -3.68 -14.13 -1.50
CA ALA A 164 -2.90 -15.37 -1.57
C ALA A 164 -1.66 -15.37 -0.67
N ALA A 165 -1.22 -14.21 -0.17
CA ALA A 165 -0.12 -14.11 0.79
C ALA A 165 -0.65 -13.91 2.20
N ALA A 166 -0.06 -14.61 3.16
CA ALA A 166 -0.28 -14.33 4.57
C ALA A 166 0.59 -13.12 4.96
N ASP A 167 -0.06 -12.02 5.35
CA ASP A 167 0.62 -10.90 5.97
C ASP A 167 1.00 -11.28 7.40
N GLU A 168 2.28 -11.15 7.73
CA GLU A 168 2.80 -11.54 9.04
C GLU A 168 3.56 -10.39 9.70
N VAL A 169 3.67 -10.44 11.03
CA VAL A 169 4.57 -9.57 11.80
C VAL A 169 5.78 -10.39 12.22
N TRP A 170 6.95 -10.01 11.73
CA TRP A 170 8.21 -10.69 12.05
C TRP A 170 9.15 -9.80 12.85
N PRO A 171 10.01 -10.39 13.74
CA PRO A 171 11.21 -9.71 14.20
C PRO A 171 12.09 -9.34 13.00
N ALA A 172 12.65 -8.13 12.99
CA ALA A 172 13.50 -7.66 11.90
C ALA A 172 14.68 -8.60 11.64
N GLU A 173 15.26 -9.17 12.71
CA GLU A 173 16.34 -10.14 12.64
C GLU A 173 15.99 -11.37 11.79
N ARG A 174 14.79 -11.93 11.96
CA ARG A 174 14.34 -13.10 11.19
C ARG A 174 14.34 -12.82 9.69
N TRP A 175 13.81 -11.66 9.29
CA TRP A 175 13.73 -11.27 7.89
C TRP A 175 15.12 -11.01 7.28
N HIS A 176 15.99 -10.31 8.01
CA HIS A 176 17.36 -10.05 7.58
C HIS A 176 18.18 -11.34 7.43
N ASN A 177 18.05 -12.27 8.37
CA ASN A 177 18.73 -13.56 8.29
C ASN A 177 18.26 -14.37 7.08
N LEU A 178 16.95 -14.38 6.80
CA LEU A 178 16.42 -15.07 5.62
C LEU A 178 16.95 -14.44 4.33
N ALA A 179 16.97 -13.11 4.23
CA ALA A 179 17.52 -12.41 3.07
C ALA A 179 19.03 -12.71 2.87
N ALA A 180 19.80 -12.85 3.97
CA ALA A 180 21.23 -13.09 3.91
C ALA A 180 21.59 -14.51 3.43
N ILE A 181 20.76 -15.50 3.73
CA ILE A 181 21.03 -16.91 3.37
C ILE A 181 20.39 -17.33 2.05
N THR A 182 19.48 -16.52 1.51
CA THR A 182 18.80 -16.83 0.25
C THR A 182 19.72 -16.54 -0.93
N THR A 183 20.05 -17.59 -1.68
CA THR A 183 20.93 -17.53 -2.87
C THR A 183 20.18 -17.74 -4.17
N ASP A 184 18.89 -18.03 -4.12
CA ASP A 184 18.05 -18.22 -5.29
C ASP A 184 17.81 -16.88 -5.99
N ALA A 185 18.30 -16.74 -7.22
CA ALA A 185 18.17 -15.53 -8.03
C ALA A 185 16.72 -15.21 -8.46
N SER A 186 15.82 -16.17 -8.37
CA SER A 186 14.39 -15.96 -8.63
C SER A 186 13.63 -15.34 -7.45
N VAL A 187 14.27 -15.28 -6.25
CA VAL A 187 13.73 -14.68 -5.03
C VAL A 187 14.36 -13.32 -4.82
N CYS A 188 13.54 -12.29 -4.68
CA CYS A 188 14.03 -10.96 -4.38
C CYS A 188 13.41 -10.40 -3.10
N PHE A 189 14.24 -9.74 -2.31
CA PHE A 189 13.86 -9.07 -1.08
C PHE A 189 13.77 -7.57 -1.33
N ALA A 190 12.71 -6.94 -0.85
CA ALA A 190 12.57 -5.50 -0.91
C ALA A 190 11.95 -4.94 0.36
N ALA A 191 12.42 -3.78 0.79
CA ALA A 191 11.93 -3.13 1.99
C ALA A 191 11.93 -1.61 1.86
N GLU A 192 11.12 -0.95 2.69
CA GLU A 192 11.13 0.51 2.77
C GLU A 192 12.46 1.05 3.33
N PRO A 193 12.82 2.33 3.05
CA PRO A 193 14.10 2.91 3.43
C PRO A 193 14.42 2.84 4.93
N SER A 194 13.40 2.86 5.78
CA SER A 194 13.59 2.77 7.23
C SER A 194 14.07 1.39 7.68
N VAL A 195 13.68 0.35 6.98
CA VAL A 195 14.11 -1.04 7.25
C VAL A 195 15.53 -1.26 6.77
N THR A 196 15.89 -0.73 5.60
CA THR A 196 17.24 -0.89 5.04
C THR A 196 18.30 -0.06 5.79
N ARG A 197 17.91 1.07 6.41
CA ARG A 197 18.81 1.95 7.21
C ARG A 197 19.13 1.45 8.61
N PHE A 198 18.39 0.48 9.18
CA PHE A 198 18.75 -0.15 10.46
C PHE A 198 20.18 -0.72 10.49
N ARG A 199 20.87 -0.62 9.38
CA ARG A 199 22.19 -1.14 9.10
C ARG A 199 23.36 -0.20 9.40
N ASP A 200 23.11 1.12 9.34
CA ASP A 200 24.18 2.15 9.44
C ASP A 200 24.33 2.72 10.86
N ASP A 201 23.32 2.55 11.72
CA ASP A 201 23.40 2.96 13.12
C ASP A 201 24.15 1.92 13.94
N THR A 202 25.35 2.31 14.43
CA THR A 202 26.28 1.53 15.24
C THR A 202 25.74 1.04 16.58
N ASP A 203 24.50 1.32 16.92
CA ASP A 203 23.82 0.85 18.13
C ASP A 203 23.04 -0.47 17.95
N CYS A 204 22.96 -1.01 16.75
CA CYS A 204 22.39 -2.33 16.51
C CYS A 204 23.54 -3.35 16.47
N ALA A 205 23.90 -3.93 17.64
CA ALA A 205 24.89 -4.98 17.79
C ALA A 205 24.41 -6.31 17.13
N MET A 206 24.24 -6.32 15.83
CA MET A 206 23.97 -7.51 15.02
C MET A 206 25.27 -7.91 14.31
N PRO A 207 25.95 -8.99 14.72
CA PRO A 207 27.30 -9.30 14.24
C PRO A 207 27.38 -9.76 12.77
N ASN A 208 26.28 -9.91 12.03
CA ASN A 208 26.26 -10.47 10.68
C ASN A 208 25.57 -9.62 9.61
N CYS A 209 25.22 -8.36 9.87
CA CYS A 209 24.51 -7.52 8.91
C CYS A 209 25.33 -6.97 7.72
N GLN A 210 26.64 -7.22 7.67
CA GLN A 210 27.52 -6.62 6.64
C GLN A 210 27.35 -7.20 5.21
N SER A 211 26.70 -8.35 5.06
CA SER A 211 26.62 -9.09 3.79
C SER A 211 25.38 -8.76 2.92
N ILE A 212 24.36 -8.08 3.44
CA ILE A 212 23.04 -7.98 2.80
C ILE A 212 22.93 -6.82 1.78
N ALA A 213 23.94 -5.92 1.67
CA ALA A 213 23.86 -4.68 0.87
C ALA A 213 23.54 -4.86 -0.62
N GLY A 214 23.74 -6.05 -1.16
CA GLY A 214 23.50 -6.33 -2.58
C GLY A 214 22.16 -7.06 -2.88
N THR A 215 21.52 -7.62 -1.85
CA THR A 215 20.37 -8.54 -2.02
C THR A 215 19.01 -7.91 -1.67
N VAL A 216 18.96 -6.84 -0.88
CA VAL A 216 17.71 -6.17 -0.51
C VAL A 216 17.55 -4.87 -1.28
N GLN A 217 16.45 -4.75 -2.01
CA GLN A 217 16.09 -3.53 -2.73
C GLN A 217 15.36 -2.56 -1.81
N THR A 218 15.68 -1.28 -1.94
CA THR A 218 14.90 -0.22 -1.29
C THR A 218 13.70 0.13 -2.16
N LEU A 219 12.51 0.13 -1.55
CA LEU A 219 11.28 0.59 -2.19
C LEU A 219 10.55 1.55 -1.26
N GLU A 220 9.87 2.51 -1.85
CA GLU A 220 8.94 3.42 -1.18
C GLU A 220 7.63 3.38 -1.95
N ILE A 221 6.52 3.17 -1.25
CA ILE A 221 5.20 3.15 -1.85
C ILE A 221 4.72 4.59 -1.98
N THR A 222 4.30 4.95 -3.18
CA THR A 222 3.69 6.26 -3.47
C THR A 222 2.22 6.11 -3.85
N ALA A 223 1.49 7.21 -3.87
CA ALA A 223 0.11 7.20 -4.37
C ALA A 223 0.03 6.85 -5.86
N GLU A 224 1.10 7.04 -6.63
CA GLU A 224 1.16 6.58 -8.03
C GLU A 224 1.18 5.05 -8.09
N ASP A 225 1.96 4.38 -7.23
CA ASP A 225 1.98 2.91 -7.13
C ASP A 225 0.61 2.37 -6.69
N VAL A 226 -0.03 3.05 -5.73
CA VAL A 226 -1.40 2.74 -5.30
C VAL A 226 -2.39 2.88 -6.46
N ALA A 227 -2.26 3.94 -7.28
CA ALA A 227 -3.10 4.14 -8.46
C ALA A 227 -2.91 3.04 -9.50
N GLN A 228 -1.65 2.69 -9.82
CA GLN A 228 -1.33 1.61 -10.78
C GLN A 228 -1.91 0.26 -10.33
N PHE A 229 -1.78 -0.04 -9.04
CA PHE A 229 -2.38 -1.25 -8.47
C PHE A 229 -3.91 -1.19 -8.53
N ALA A 230 -4.51 -0.06 -8.17
CA ALA A 230 -5.96 0.12 -8.18
C ALA A 230 -6.56 0.00 -9.59
N TRP A 231 -5.86 0.45 -10.64
CA TRP A 231 -6.33 0.25 -12.02
C TRP A 231 -6.47 -1.22 -12.39
N ARG A 232 -5.60 -2.10 -11.89
CA ARG A 232 -5.76 -3.55 -12.06
C ARG A 232 -7.03 -4.06 -11.36
N LEU A 233 -7.33 -3.57 -10.16
CA LEU A 233 -8.56 -3.90 -9.43
C LEU A 233 -9.82 -3.33 -10.12
N VAL A 234 -9.74 -2.15 -10.73
CA VAL A 234 -10.83 -1.57 -11.54
C VAL A 234 -11.23 -2.48 -12.68
N GLN A 235 -10.25 -3.09 -13.37
CA GLN A 235 -10.51 -4.00 -14.51
C GLN A 235 -11.33 -5.24 -14.10
N HIS A 236 -11.25 -5.64 -12.84
CA HIS A 236 -11.98 -6.78 -12.27
C HIS A 236 -13.16 -6.35 -11.37
N ALA A 237 -13.51 -5.06 -11.37
CA ALA A 237 -14.62 -4.47 -10.61
C ALA A 237 -14.53 -4.70 -9.08
N HIS A 238 -13.31 -4.75 -8.51
CA HIS A 238 -13.09 -4.93 -7.08
C HIS A 238 -13.27 -3.62 -6.30
N PHE A 239 -14.51 -3.20 -6.19
CA PHE A 239 -14.89 -2.01 -5.42
C PHE A 239 -15.40 -2.44 -4.04
N VAL A 240 -15.13 -1.62 -3.03
CA VAL A 240 -15.61 -1.83 -1.67
C VAL A 240 -16.65 -0.76 -1.30
N PRO A 241 -17.73 -1.12 -0.60
CA PRO A 241 -18.63 -0.14 -0.03
C PRO A 241 -17.86 0.78 0.93
N ALA A 242 -18.12 2.09 0.88
CA ALA A 242 -17.38 3.03 1.73
C ALA A 242 -17.49 2.72 3.23
N LEU A 243 -18.60 2.13 3.68
CA LEU A 243 -18.76 1.72 5.09
C LEU A 243 -17.87 0.53 5.45
N ASP A 244 -17.60 -0.36 4.52
CA ASP A 244 -16.85 -1.60 4.72
C ASP A 244 -15.33 -1.42 4.53
N CYS A 245 -14.89 -0.28 3.97
CA CYS A 245 -13.48 0.05 3.85
C CYS A 245 -12.88 0.33 5.23
N ASN A 246 -12.12 -0.60 5.76
CA ASN A 246 -11.49 -0.48 7.07
C ASN A 246 -9.97 -0.59 6.97
N PRO A 247 -9.22 0.04 7.89
CA PRO A 247 -7.79 -0.17 8.01
C PRO A 247 -7.43 -1.63 8.26
N ASN A 248 -6.40 -2.13 7.57
CA ASN A 248 -5.80 -3.45 7.83
C ASN A 248 -4.79 -3.32 8.98
N TYR A 249 -5.20 -3.69 10.20
CA TYR A 249 -4.35 -3.67 11.37
C TYR A 249 -3.80 -5.07 11.65
N LEU A 250 -2.58 -5.35 11.18
CA LEU A 250 -1.86 -6.59 11.49
C LEU A 250 -1.30 -6.59 12.93
N ARG A 251 -1.37 -5.46 13.62
CA ARG A 251 -0.87 -5.28 14.97
C ARG A 251 -1.82 -4.41 15.76
N ASP A 252 -2.01 -4.76 17.04
CA ASP A 252 -2.76 -3.94 17.99
C ASP A 252 -2.12 -2.54 18.13
N SER A 253 -2.93 -1.54 18.43
CA SER A 253 -2.40 -0.19 18.71
C SER A 253 -1.48 -0.21 19.94
N ALA A 254 -0.52 0.72 20.00
CA ALA A 254 0.37 0.84 21.17
C ALA A 254 -0.38 1.08 22.51
N ALA A 255 -1.63 1.51 22.44
CA ALA A 255 -2.49 1.68 23.61
C ALA A 255 -3.10 0.34 24.04
N GLU A 256 -3.54 -0.48 23.12
CA GLU A 256 -4.11 -1.81 23.38
C GLU A 256 -3.05 -2.80 23.88
N GLU A 257 -1.82 -2.73 23.32
CA GLU A 257 -0.69 -3.56 23.80
C GLU A 257 -0.29 -3.26 25.26
N LYS A 258 -0.49 -2.03 25.74
CA LYS A 258 -0.20 -1.66 27.15
C LYS A 258 -1.25 -2.14 28.13
N LEU A 259 -2.41 -2.55 27.66
CA LEU A 259 -3.52 -3.03 28.50
C LEU A 259 -3.49 -4.56 28.68
N ARG A 260 -2.61 -5.27 27.98
CA ARG A 260 -2.32 -6.69 28.13
C ARG A 260 -1.07 -6.91 28.97
#